data_c2fdf34796f9f6aa63246c808ab2d91f
#
_entry.id   c2fdf34796f9f6aa63246c808ab2d91f
#
_cell.length_a   1.000
_cell.length_b   1.000
_cell.length_c   1.000
_cell.angle_alpha   90.00
_cell.angle_beta   90.00
_cell.angle_gamma   90.00
#
_symmetry.space_group_name_H-M   'P 1'
#
loop_
_entity.id
_entity.type
_entity.pdbx_description
1 polymer ?
#
loop_
_entity_poly.entity_id
_entity_poly.type
_entity_poly.pdbx_seq_one_letter_code
_entity_poly.pdbx_strand_id
1 'polypeptide(L)'
;MTRIARCLNTPYHHAIVASLALATIGISRALAQDEDVVDPNNPAIGAEVLRLPGLQDLGRRSSGAQVEVLLALRFNHPDELQQLVWEQSDRNSRNYHRYLTSDQFAERFGPTLEQLERLTSELQQAGFQVTKTSSNRLLVHATAPAVTVENYFKTEIHSVRQDSNDDRYMNVKPALLPDALIPLVKAVHIDNLVVAKVGVRPDSITGPIQGPDNGFTPVALANSYSFPVQHGKDGKGHTAAIIIDSDILDSDLNAFFAFFPINRTGTITRESVDGGIIGSPSNGTDFRETALDTETIGGLAPGADIVIYVIPNLADVAINDAANQIISDKKAEVVNMSFGGGEKIGRAHV
;
A
#
# COMPACT_ATOMS: atom_id res chain seq x y z
N MET A 1 -39.85 2.73 4.40
CA MET A 1 -39.18 2.10 3.26
C MET A 1 -39.32 2.98 2.02
N THR A 2 -38.59 4.06 1.88
CA THR A 2 -38.55 4.85 0.62
C THR A 2 -37.61 6.04 0.79
N ARG A 3 -36.29 5.86 0.77
CA ARG A 3 -35.30 6.99 0.68
C ARG A 3 -33.87 6.60 0.33
N ILE A 4 -33.62 5.44 -0.30
CA ILE A 4 -32.25 5.04 -0.68
C ILE A 4 -32.00 5.09 -2.21
N ALA A 5 -32.98 5.43 -3.03
CA ALA A 5 -32.91 5.25 -4.48
C ALA A 5 -32.60 6.52 -5.30
N ARG A 6 -31.83 7.50 -4.80
CA ARG A 6 -31.53 8.74 -5.56
C ARG A 6 -30.07 9.19 -5.59
N CYS A 7 -29.10 8.33 -5.39
CA CYS A 7 -27.67 8.73 -5.38
C CYS A 7 -26.79 8.05 -6.45
N LEU A 8 -27.33 7.58 -7.56
CA LEU A 8 -26.54 6.82 -8.53
C LEU A 8 -26.54 7.41 -9.96
N ASN A 9 -26.59 8.72 -10.13
CA ASN A 9 -26.48 9.31 -11.47
C ASN A 9 -25.61 10.57 -11.47
N THR A 10 -24.34 10.42 -11.10
CA THR A 10 -23.28 11.41 -11.39
C THR A 10 -22.03 10.67 -11.82
N PRO A 11 -21.26 11.16 -12.81
CA PRO A 11 -20.07 10.48 -13.30
C PRO A 11 -18.98 10.55 -12.22
N TYR A 12 -18.76 9.42 -11.55
CA TYR A 12 -17.71 9.24 -10.56
C TYR A 12 -16.37 8.98 -11.28
N HIS A 13 -15.81 9.98 -11.89
CA HIS A 13 -14.41 9.96 -12.27
C HIS A 13 -13.66 10.75 -11.20
N HIS A 14 -12.78 10.15 -10.40
CA HIS A 14 -11.81 10.78 -9.50
C HIS A 14 -12.01 10.67 -7.96
N ALA A 15 -12.36 9.52 -7.41
CA ALA A 15 -12.64 9.40 -5.97
C ALA A 15 -11.50 8.87 -5.07
N ILE A 16 -10.28 8.63 -5.57
CA ILE A 16 -9.29 7.81 -4.82
C ILE A 16 -8.18 8.60 -4.12
N VAL A 17 -7.89 9.83 -4.53
CA VAL A 17 -6.61 10.46 -4.16
C VAL A 17 -6.50 10.92 -2.70
N ALA A 18 -7.60 11.26 -2.04
CA ALA A 18 -7.53 11.77 -0.66
C ALA A 18 -7.51 10.68 0.42
N SER A 19 -8.12 9.52 0.16
CA SER A 19 -8.19 8.44 1.16
C SER A 19 -6.93 7.56 1.18
N LEU A 20 -6.24 7.41 0.05
CA LEU A 20 -5.01 6.62 -0.05
C LEU A 20 -3.75 7.38 0.41
N ALA A 21 -3.75 8.70 0.39
CA ALA A 21 -2.65 9.49 0.98
C ALA A 21 -2.53 9.25 2.51
N LEU A 22 -3.55 8.70 3.14
CA LEU A 22 -3.59 8.34 4.57
C LEU A 22 -3.49 6.83 4.83
N ALA A 23 -3.59 5.98 3.81
CA ALA A 23 -3.65 4.52 3.94
C ALA A 23 -2.34 3.80 3.56
N THR A 24 -1.21 4.38 3.82
CA THR A 24 0.08 3.68 3.73
C THR A 24 0.29 2.88 5.01
N ILE A 25 0.07 1.57 4.95
CA ILE A 25 -0.08 0.69 6.12
C ILE A 25 1.17 0.60 7.01
N GLY A 26 2.35 0.78 6.49
CA GLY A 26 3.59 0.77 7.26
C GLY A 26 4.01 2.17 7.73
N ILE A 27 3.94 3.14 6.86
CA ILE A 27 4.24 4.55 7.17
C ILE A 27 3.07 5.21 7.91
N SER A 28 1.82 4.74 7.74
CA SER A 28 0.66 5.20 8.52
C SER A 28 0.83 4.99 10.03
N ARG A 29 1.61 3.99 10.46
CA ARG A 29 1.94 3.84 11.89
C ARG A 29 2.90 4.92 12.38
N ALA A 30 3.77 5.43 11.52
CA ALA A 30 4.59 6.61 11.81
C ALA A 30 3.81 7.93 11.62
N LEU A 31 2.75 7.93 10.79
CA LEU A 31 1.95 9.10 10.48
C LEU A 31 0.69 9.23 11.36
N ALA A 32 0.19 8.13 11.95
CA ALA A 32 -1.01 8.11 12.80
C ALA A 32 -0.70 8.26 14.29
N GLN A 33 0.56 8.37 14.69
CA GLN A 33 0.89 8.71 16.06
C GLN A 33 0.81 10.23 16.24
N ASP A 34 -0.20 10.60 17.01
CA ASP A 34 -0.42 11.88 17.70
C ASP A 34 0.49 13.05 17.29
N GLU A 35 -0.13 14.09 16.73
CA GLU A 35 0.48 15.42 16.59
C GLU A 35 0.89 16.03 17.95
N ASP A 36 0.62 15.37 19.08
CA ASP A 36 0.68 15.97 20.42
C ASP A 36 1.92 15.64 21.25
N VAL A 37 2.87 14.84 20.77
CA VAL A 37 4.16 14.66 21.50
C VAL A 37 5.34 14.67 20.54
N VAL A 38 5.55 15.77 19.87
CA VAL A 38 6.90 16.10 19.43
C VAL A 38 7.60 16.72 20.63
N ASP A 39 8.28 15.91 21.41
CA ASP A 39 9.30 16.41 22.33
C ASP A 39 10.31 17.18 21.46
N PRO A 40 10.38 18.53 21.57
CA PRO A 40 11.31 19.32 20.77
C PRO A 40 12.78 18.96 21.06
N ASN A 41 13.05 18.20 22.13
CA ASN A 41 14.35 17.69 22.51
C ASN A 41 14.58 16.23 22.09
N ASN A 42 13.60 15.56 21.49
CA ASN A 42 13.74 14.20 20.96
C ASN A 42 13.29 14.16 19.49
N PRO A 43 14.16 14.55 18.54
CA PRO A 43 13.88 14.48 17.11
C PRO A 43 13.90 13.05 16.57
N ALA A 44 13.73 12.04 17.42
CA ALA A 44 13.68 10.64 17.07
C ALA A 44 12.36 10.31 16.33
N ILE A 45 12.16 10.93 15.19
CA ILE A 45 11.14 10.53 14.22
C ILE A 45 11.81 9.53 13.26
N GLY A 46 12.46 8.56 13.84
CA GLY A 46 13.08 7.47 13.10
C GLY A 46 12.24 6.21 13.18
N ALA A 47 12.58 5.22 12.37
CA ALA A 47 11.96 3.91 12.41
C ALA A 47 11.96 3.35 13.83
N GLU A 48 10.79 2.97 14.34
CA GLU A 48 10.71 2.17 15.54
C GLU A 48 11.40 0.83 15.32
N VAL A 49 12.11 0.35 16.33
CA VAL A 49 12.71 -0.99 16.29
C VAL A 49 11.62 -2.02 16.19
N LEU A 50 11.55 -2.71 15.07
CA LEU A 50 10.57 -3.80 14.87
C LEU A 50 10.93 -4.99 15.75
N ARG A 51 9.98 -5.47 16.54
CA ARG A 51 10.09 -6.71 17.31
C ARG A 51 9.10 -7.72 16.76
N LEU A 52 9.54 -8.52 15.80
CA LEU A 52 8.72 -9.58 15.20
C LEU A 52 9.03 -10.92 15.88
N PRO A 53 7.99 -11.69 16.28
CA PRO A 53 8.19 -13.06 16.75
C PRO A 53 8.85 -13.93 15.68
N GLY A 54 9.84 -14.72 16.06
CA GLY A 54 10.52 -15.64 15.14
C GLY A 54 11.64 -15.04 14.30
N LEU A 55 11.88 -13.72 14.39
CA LEU A 55 13.00 -13.08 13.74
C LEU A 55 14.30 -13.45 14.45
N GLN A 56 15.27 -13.99 13.72
CA GLN A 56 16.59 -14.32 14.26
C GLN A 56 17.58 -13.20 13.94
N ASP A 57 18.10 -12.56 14.98
CA ASP A 57 19.18 -11.59 14.87
C ASP A 57 20.50 -12.33 14.56
N LEU A 58 21.16 -11.94 13.47
CA LEU A 58 22.45 -12.49 13.01
C LEU A 58 23.62 -11.57 13.41
N GLY A 59 23.35 -10.50 14.14
CA GLY A 59 24.33 -9.51 14.54
C GLY A 59 24.49 -8.38 13.53
N ARG A 60 25.44 -7.48 13.83
CA ARG A 60 25.67 -6.24 13.08
C ARG A 60 25.92 -6.52 11.59
N ARG A 61 25.22 -5.81 10.73
CA ARG A 61 25.38 -5.91 9.28
C ARG A 61 26.79 -5.50 8.85
N SER A 62 27.32 -6.19 7.83
CA SER A 62 28.62 -5.85 7.26
C SER A 62 28.65 -4.39 6.82
N SER A 63 29.68 -3.65 7.21
CA SER A 63 29.80 -2.21 7.00
C SER A 63 29.66 -1.77 5.53
N GLY A 64 30.10 -2.60 4.59
CA GLY A 64 29.99 -2.36 3.14
C GLY A 64 28.71 -2.88 2.50
N ALA A 65 27.87 -3.62 3.23
CA ALA A 65 26.63 -4.15 2.69
C ALA A 65 25.65 -3.00 2.38
N GLN A 66 24.99 -3.08 1.23
CA GLN A 66 24.03 -2.07 0.84
C GLN A 66 22.78 -2.13 1.72
N VAL A 67 22.28 -0.96 2.06
CA VAL A 67 21.05 -0.73 2.81
C VAL A 67 20.25 0.29 2.04
N GLU A 68 19.02 -0.04 1.75
CA GLU A 68 18.02 0.88 1.22
C GLU A 68 17.32 1.58 2.37
N VAL A 69 17.09 2.86 2.21
CA VAL A 69 16.27 3.67 3.10
C VAL A 69 15.14 4.32 2.32
N LEU A 70 13.95 4.33 2.89
CA LEU A 70 12.80 5.05 2.35
C LEU A 70 12.52 6.25 3.23
N LEU A 71 12.55 7.45 2.62
CA LEU A 71 12.21 8.69 3.29
C LEU A 71 10.80 9.11 2.89
N ALA A 72 9.93 9.27 3.87
CA ALA A 72 8.61 9.87 3.70
C ALA A 72 8.72 11.37 3.96
N LEU A 73 8.29 12.19 2.99
CA LEU A 73 8.43 13.64 3.09
C LEU A 73 7.19 14.29 3.72
N ARG A 74 7.38 15.47 4.28
CA ARG A 74 6.31 16.27 4.88
C ARG A 74 5.44 16.88 3.78
N PHE A 75 4.15 17.00 4.06
CA PHE A 75 3.26 17.80 3.24
C PHE A 75 3.58 19.29 3.43
N ASN A 76 3.49 20.05 2.35
CA ASN A 76 3.33 21.48 2.43
C ASN A 76 1.85 21.78 2.76
N HIS A 77 1.62 22.83 3.55
CA HIS A 77 0.26 23.29 3.92
C HIS A 77 -0.64 22.18 4.54
N PRO A 78 -0.20 21.47 5.61
CA PRO A 78 -0.93 20.34 6.18
C PRO A 78 -2.33 20.74 6.68
N ASP A 79 -2.49 21.90 7.27
CA ASP A 79 -3.81 22.39 7.76
C ASP A 79 -4.80 22.59 6.60
N GLU A 80 -4.33 23.14 5.47
CA GLU A 80 -5.13 23.31 4.27
C GLU A 80 -5.53 21.97 3.66
N LEU A 81 -4.61 20.98 3.69
CA LEU A 81 -4.89 19.62 3.26
C LEU A 81 -5.98 18.98 4.14
N GLN A 82 -5.85 19.12 5.44
CA GLN A 82 -6.83 18.58 6.38
C GLN A 82 -8.21 19.23 6.18
N GLN A 83 -8.26 20.54 6.04
CA GLN A 83 -9.49 21.24 5.73
C GLN A 83 -10.11 20.74 4.42
N LEU A 84 -9.30 20.57 3.35
CA LEU A 84 -9.80 20.08 2.08
C LEU A 84 -10.39 18.67 2.20
N VAL A 85 -9.77 17.76 2.96
CA VAL A 85 -10.29 16.40 3.22
C VAL A 85 -11.66 16.45 3.90
N TRP A 86 -11.82 17.32 4.91
CA TRP A 86 -13.11 17.55 5.56
C TRP A 86 -14.16 18.08 4.58
N GLU A 87 -13.82 19.09 3.80
CA GLU A 87 -14.71 19.70 2.82
C GLU A 87 -15.16 18.71 1.73
N GLN A 88 -14.28 17.80 1.32
CA GLN A 88 -14.59 16.74 0.34
C GLN A 88 -15.58 15.69 0.89
N SER A 89 -15.68 15.58 2.21
CA SER A 89 -16.60 14.67 2.89
C SER A 89 -17.92 15.34 3.29
N ASP A 90 -17.98 16.66 3.36
CA ASP A 90 -19.19 17.43 3.72
C ASP A 90 -20.08 17.65 2.50
N ARG A 91 -21.30 17.11 2.56
CA ARG A 91 -22.33 17.26 1.50
C ARG A 91 -22.74 18.70 1.21
N ASN A 92 -22.54 19.61 2.16
CA ASN A 92 -22.87 21.03 2.01
C ASN A 92 -21.71 21.86 1.47
N SER A 93 -20.52 21.26 1.36
CA SER A 93 -19.35 21.94 0.82
C SER A 93 -19.38 21.98 -0.71
N ARG A 94 -18.92 23.11 -1.27
CA ARG A 94 -18.65 23.22 -2.71
C ARG A 94 -17.58 22.23 -3.20
N ASN A 95 -16.74 21.72 -2.29
CA ASN A 95 -15.67 20.77 -2.58
C ASN A 95 -16.12 19.30 -2.38
N TYR A 96 -17.40 19.07 -2.05
CA TYR A 96 -17.93 17.72 -1.87
C TYR A 96 -17.63 16.83 -3.09
N HIS A 97 -16.95 15.71 -2.85
CA HIS A 97 -16.52 14.76 -3.88
C HIS A 97 -15.66 15.38 -5.01
N ARG A 98 -15.00 16.50 -4.78
CA ARG A 98 -14.03 17.09 -5.72
C ARG A 98 -12.62 16.74 -5.29
N TYR A 99 -12.11 15.65 -5.83
CA TYR A 99 -10.78 15.14 -5.48
C TYR A 99 -9.71 15.73 -6.42
N LEU A 100 -8.53 15.91 -5.87
CA LEU A 100 -7.37 16.35 -6.64
C LEU A 100 -6.81 15.20 -7.47
N THR A 101 -6.23 15.50 -8.62
CA THR A 101 -5.33 14.56 -9.30
C THR A 101 -4.00 14.48 -8.56
N SER A 102 -3.18 13.44 -8.86
CA SER A 102 -1.84 13.31 -8.27
C SER A 102 -0.96 14.53 -8.52
N ASP A 103 -1.03 15.08 -9.74
CA ASP A 103 -0.25 16.27 -10.10
C ASP A 103 -0.74 17.51 -9.33
N GLN A 104 -2.04 17.71 -9.25
CA GLN A 104 -2.63 18.80 -8.45
C GLN A 104 -2.30 18.65 -6.96
N PHE A 105 -2.29 17.41 -6.46
CA PHE A 105 -1.86 17.13 -5.09
C PHE A 105 -0.37 17.45 -4.90
N ALA A 106 0.49 16.96 -5.80
CA ALA A 106 1.91 17.21 -5.76
C ALA A 106 2.25 18.71 -5.81
N GLU A 107 1.56 19.47 -6.65
CA GLU A 107 1.78 20.92 -6.77
C GLU A 107 1.31 21.71 -5.54
N ARG A 108 0.19 21.29 -4.95
CA ARG A 108 -0.42 22.04 -3.84
C ARG A 108 0.11 21.63 -2.47
N PHE A 109 0.37 20.34 -2.26
CA PHE A 109 0.69 19.78 -0.95
C PHE A 109 1.99 18.98 -0.92
N GLY A 110 2.52 18.57 -2.07
CA GLY A 110 3.78 17.86 -2.14
C GLY A 110 4.97 18.80 -1.92
N PRO A 111 6.15 18.25 -1.59
CA PRO A 111 7.38 19.02 -1.58
C PRO A 111 7.64 19.74 -2.91
N THR A 112 8.16 20.95 -2.85
CA THR A 112 8.57 21.68 -4.06
C THR A 112 9.78 21.00 -4.72
N LEU A 113 10.00 21.28 -6.00
CA LEU A 113 11.21 20.78 -6.69
C LEU A 113 12.49 21.24 -6.01
N GLU A 114 12.53 22.48 -5.52
CA GLU A 114 13.68 23.02 -4.77
C GLU A 114 13.91 22.25 -3.46
N GLN A 115 12.83 21.93 -2.72
CA GLN A 115 12.94 21.10 -1.51
C GLN A 115 13.48 19.71 -1.83
N LEU A 116 13.04 19.10 -2.94
CA LEU A 116 13.51 17.80 -3.38
C LEU A 116 14.97 17.83 -3.83
N GLU A 117 15.37 18.84 -4.59
CA GLU A 117 16.78 19.05 -4.99
C GLU A 117 17.69 19.23 -3.79
N ARG A 118 17.26 20.02 -2.81
CA ARG A 118 17.98 20.20 -1.55
C ARG A 118 18.15 18.88 -0.80
N LEU A 119 17.08 18.08 -0.66
CA LEU A 119 17.14 16.77 -0.01
C LEU A 119 18.10 15.83 -0.77
N THR A 120 17.97 15.76 -2.09
CA THR A 120 18.82 14.90 -2.93
C THR A 120 20.29 15.29 -2.80
N SER A 121 20.60 16.57 -2.81
CA SER A 121 21.96 17.07 -2.64
C SER A 121 22.54 16.72 -1.27
N GLU A 122 21.75 16.87 -0.21
CA GLU A 122 22.15 16.52 1.16
C GLU A 122 22.45 15.01 1.29
N LEU A 123 21.57 14.16 0.75
CA LEU A 123 21.77 12.72 0.75
C LEU A 123 23.03 12.32 -0.05
N GLN A 124 23.25 12.90 -1.22
CA GLN A 124 24.42 12.62 -2.05
C GLN A 124 25.71 13.04 -1.36
N GLN A 125 25.75 14.20 -0.70
CA GLN A 125 26.91 14.66 0.08
C GLN A 125 27.18 13.72 1.27
N ALA A 126 26.15 13.13 1.86
CA ALA A 126 26.28 12.14 2.92
C ALA A 126 26.67 10.72 2.42
N GLY A 127 26.82 10.53 1.11
CA GLY A 127 27.24 9.27 0.51
C GLY A 127 26.11 8.33 0.13
N PHE A 128 24.87 8.81 0.04
CA PHE A 128 23.73 8.05 -0.47
C PHE A 128 23.59 8.20 -1.98
N GLN A 129 23.07 7.15 -2.62
CA GLN A 129 22.59 7.20 -3.98
C GLN A 129 21.06 7.22 -3.95
N VAL A 130 20.46 8.32 -4.39
CA VAL A 130 19.00 8.38 -4.59
C VAL A 130 18.64 7.52 -5.81
N THR A 131 17.80 6.52 -5.60
CA THR A 131 17.43 5.51 -6.60
C THR A 131 16.07 5.76 -7.23
N LYS A 132 15.13 6.33 -6.46
CA LYS A 132 13.75 6.55 -6.93
C LYS A 132 13.12 7.72 -6.17
N THR A 133 12.24 8.43 -6.84
CA THR A 133 11.35 9.42 -6.24
C THR A 133 9.95 9.20 -6.78
N SER A 134 8.94 9.18 -5.91
CA SER A 134 7.54 9.05 -6.35
C SER A 134 7.08 10.28 -7.13
N SER A 135 6.11 10.10 -8.04
CA SER A 135 5.59 11.19 -8.88
C SER A 135 4.94 12.32 -8.08
N ASN A 136 4.31 11.99 -6.94
CA ASN A 136 3.77 12.96 -5.99
C ASN A 136 4.84 13.58 -5.07
N ARG A 137 6.10 13.22 -5.22
CA ARG A 137 7.26 13.71 -4.47
C ARG A 137 7.23 13.44 -2.96
N LEU A 138 6.43 12.48 -2.52
CA LEU A 138 6.29 12.16 -1.09
C LEU A 138 7.23 11.07 -0.60
N LEU A 139 7.72 10.22 -1.49
CA LEU A 139 8.62 9.12 -1.16
C LEU A 139 9.93 9.26 -1.93
N VAL A 140 11.04 9.13 -1.22
CA VAL A 140 12.39 9.12 -1.80
C VAL A 140 13.13 7.88 -1.32
N HIS A 141 13.58 7.06 -2.26
CA HIS A 141 14.41 5.90 -2.02
C HIS A 141 15.88 6.27 -2.18
N ALA A 142 16.71 5.82 -1.28
CA ALA A 142 18.14 5.99 -1.37
C ALA A 142 18.86 4.77 -0.83
N THR A 143 20.04 4.46 -1.39
CA THR A 143 20.89 3.35 -0.95
C THR A 143 22.24 3.88 -0.51
N ALA A 144 22.82 3.24 0.50
CA ALA A 144 24.19 3.50 0.94
C ALA A 144 24.77 2.25 1.63
N PRO A 145 26.10 2.17 1.82
CA PRO A 145 26.71 1.19 2.71
C PRO A 145 26.17 1.28 4.13
N ALA A 146 26.00 0.16 4.82
CA ALA A 146 25.45 0.11 6.19
C ALA A 146 26.13 1.10 7.13
N VAL A 147 27.46 1.20 7.08
CA VAL A 147 28.22 2.16 7.91
C VAL A 147 27.84 3.62 7.65
N THR A 148 27.51 3.96 6.40
CA THR A 148 27.05 5.31 6.04
C THR A 148 25.68 5.59 6.64
N VAL A 149 24.75 4.65 6.49
CA VAL A 149 23.39 4.77 7.06
C VAL A 149 23.45 4.87 8.59
N GLU A 150 24.21 4.00 9.24
CA GLU A 150 24.40 4.01 10.70
C GLU A 150 24.95 5.35 11.22
N ASN A 151 25.98 5.86 10.54
CA ASN A 151 26.61 7.14 10.94
C ASN A 151 25.67 8.32 10.72
N TYR A 152 24.95 8.34 9.61
CA TYR A 152 24.08 9.45 9.23
C TYR A 152 22.84 9.53 10.12
N PHE A 153 22.17 8.40 10.33
CA PHE A 153 20.95 8.31 11.15
C PHE A 153 21.21 7.95 12.62
N LYS A 154 22.49 7.87 13.06
CA LYS A 154 22.87 7.52 14.45
C LYS A 154 22.19 6.25 14.96
N THR A 155 22.07 5.27 14.12
CA THR A 155 21.43 3.98 14.41
C THR A 155 22.43 2.82 14.34
N GLU A 156 21.95 1.60 14.49
CA GLU A 156 22.73 0.36 14.31
C GLU A 156 21.89 -0.62 13.51
N ILE A 157 22.50 -1.22 12.48
CA ILE A 157 21.80 -2.08 11.54
C ILE A 157 22.31 -3.51 11.70
N HIS A 158 21.38 -4.45 11.91
CA HIS A 158 21.66 -5.87 11.98
C HIS A 158 21.16 -6.59 10.73
N SER A 159 21.89 -7.61 10.32
CA SER A 159 21.35 -8.64 9.45
C SER A 159 20.45 -9.54 10.27
N VAL A 160 19.34 -9.93 9.70
CA VAL A 160 18.36 -10.76 10.37
C VAL A 160 17.89 -11.89 9.45
N ARG A 161 17.47 -13.00 10.02
CA ARG A 161 16.85 -14.10 9.29
C ARG A 161 15.37 -14.11 9.58
N GLN A 162 14.58 -13.91 8.55
CA GLN A 162 13.13 -14.02 8.60
C GLN A 162 12.69 -15.37 8.02
N ASP A 163 13.26 -15.76 6.90
CA ASP A 163 13.05 -17.03 6.21
C ASP A 163 14.40 -17.63 5.77
N SER A 164 14.41 -18.79 5.16
CA SER A 164 15.63 -19.63 5.04
C SER A 164 16.77 -19.06 4.16
N ASN A 165 16.56 -18.01 3.34
CA ASN A 165 17.58 -17.58 2.38
C ASN A 165 17.63 -16.08 2.04
N ASP A 166 16.94 -15.22 2.76
CA ASP A 166 16.84 -13.81 2.40
C ASP A 166 17.88 -12.93 3.11
N ASP A 167 18.52 -12.03 2.37
CA ASP A 167 19.34 -10.95 2.93
C ASP A 167 18.43 -9.87 3.53
N ARG A 168 17.97 -10.10 4.76
CA ARG A 168 17.14 -9.17 5.51
C ARG A 168 17.97 -8.38 6.50
N TYR A 169 17.54 -7.17 6.72
CA TYR A 169 18.14 -6.27 7.71
C TYR A 169 17.09 -5.38 8.37
N MET A 170 17.44 -4.87 9.53
CA MET A 170 16.66 -3.87 10.25
C MET A 170 17.56 -3.02 11.13
N ASN A 171 17.11 -1.83 11.48
CA ASN A 171 17.74 -1.09 12.56
C ASN A 171 17.31 -1.66 13.92
N VAL A 172 18.28 -1.82 14.83
CA VAL A 172 18.05 -2.31 16.20
C VAL A 172 18.05 -1.18 17.24
N LYS A 173 18.35 0.02 16.80
CA LYS A 173 18.22 1.27 17.57
C LYS A 173 17.37 2.25 16.79
N PRO A 174 16.58 3.11 17.46
CA PRO A 174 15.86 4.18 16.78
C PRO A 174 16.81 5.02 15.92
N ALA A 175 16.40 5.33 14.70
CA ALA A 175 17.14 6.22 13.83
C ALA A 175 16.82 7.68 14.18
N LEU A 176 17.83 8.54 14.13
CA LEU A 176 17.69 9.98 14.35
C LEU A 176 17.75 10.70 13.01
N LEU A 177 16.79 11.58 12.75
CA LEU A 177 16.89 12.45 11.59
C LEU A 177 17.95 13.54 11.83
N PRO A 178 18.90 13.72 10.90
CA PRO A 178 19.78 14.89 10.92
C PRO A 178 18.98 16.20 10.85
N ASP A 179 19.46 17.25 11.52
CA ASP A 179 18.80 18.57 11.57
C ASP A 179 18.43 19.11 10.19
N ALA A 180 19.29 18.88 9.20
CA ALA A 180 19.03 19.30 7.82
C ALA A 180 17.80 18.64 7.19
N LEU A 181 17.42 17.44 7.63
CA LEU A 181 16.28 16.67 7.12
C LEU A 181 14.98 16.95 7.86
N ILE A 182 15.03 17.37 9.13
CA ILE A 182 13.83 17.56 9.98
C ILE A 182 12.74 18.41 9.31
N PRO A 183 13.05 19.52 8.61
CA PRO A 183 12.02 20.32 7.95
C PRO A 183 11.35 19.64 6.75
N LEU A 184 12.00 18.65 6.14
CA LEU A 184 11.58 18.04 4.87
C LEU A 184 11.06 16.62 5.06
N VAL A 185 11.64 15.87 5.99
CA VAL A 185 11.37 14.46 6.18
C VAL A 185 10.45 14.26 7.38
N LYS A 186 9.39 13.49 7.19
CA LYS A 186 8.46 13.09 8.25
C LYS A 186 8.94 11.82 8.95
N ALA A 187 9.43 10.84 8.18
CA ALA A 187 9.90 9.56 8.69
C ALA A 187 10.96 8.96 7.78
N VAL A 188 11.80 8.09 8.34
CA VAL A 188 12.73 7.23 7.61
C VAL A 188 12.45 5.78 7.95
N HIS A 189 12.41 4.92 6.94
CA HIS A 189 12.26 3.47 7.07
C HIS A 189 13.58 2.79 6.68
N ILE A 190 14.10 1.94 7.56
CA ILE A 190 15.44 1.31 7.43
C ILE A 190 15.33 -0.18 7.71
N ASP A 191 14.44 -0.86 7.06
CA ASP A 191 14.38 -2.33 7.05
C ASP A 191 13.78 -2.81 5.73
N ASN A 192 13.97 -4.08 5.44
CA ASN A 192 13.38 -4.75 4.29
C ASN A 192 12.58 -6.00 4.71
N LEU A 193 12.01 -5.97 5.91
CA LEU A 193 11.25 -7.07 6.46
C LEU A 193 9.90 -7.20 5.78
N VAL A 194 9.47 -8.43 5.56
CA VAL A 194 8.11 -8.75 5.12
C VAL A 194 7.23 -8.94 6.35
N VAL A 195 6.47 -7.92 6.70
CA VAL A 195 5.60 -7.91 7.90
C VAL A 195 4.19 -8.35 7.56
N ALA A 196 3.68 -7.94 6.42
CA ALA A 196 2.37 -8.33 5.95
C ALA A 196 2.38 -9.76 5.40
N LYS A 197 1.26 -10.45 5.57
CA LYS A 197 1.05 -11.82 5.07
C LYS A 197 -0.35 -11.95 4.53
N VAL A 198 -0.51 -12.74 3.49
CA VAL A 198 -1.81 -13.15 2.98
C VAL A 198 -2.47 -14.10 3.98
N GLY A 199 -3.73 -13.84 4.28
CA GLY A 199 -4.47 -14.55 5.31
C GLY A 199 -5.41 -15.62 4.81
N VAL A 200 -5.11 -16.36 3.73
CA VAL A 200 -5.98 -17.45 3.28
C VAL A 200 -6.01 -18.57 4.33
N ARG A 201 -7.12 -18.66 5.04
CA ARG A 201 -7.41 -19.81 5.89
C ARG A 201 -8.44 -20.70 5.16
N PRO A 202 -8.14 -21.96 4.89
CA PRO A 202 -9.16 -22.92 4.48
C PRO A 202 -10.04 -23.17 5.69
N ASP A 203 -11.12 -22.41 5.85
CA ASP A 203 -12.10 -22.70 6.87
C ASP A 203 -13.01 -23.84 6.39
N SER A 204 -13.17 -24.86 7.23
CA SER A 204 -14.19 -25.87 7.01
C SER A 204 -15.55 -25.26 7.31
N ILE A 205 -16.24 -24.78 6.29
CA ILE A 205 -17.58 -24.23 6.43
C ILE A 205 -18.57 -25.39 6.48
N THR A 206 -19.26 -25.52 7.61
CA THR A 206 -20.39 -26.44 7.75
C THR A 206 -21.70 -25.69 7.56
N GLY A 207 -22.24 -25.70 6.32
CA GLY A 207 -23.51 -25.02 5.99
C GLY A 207 -24.04 -25.44 4.63
N PRO A 208 -25.24 -25.02 4.23
CA PRO A 208 -25.79 -25.34 2.90
C PRO A 208 -24.97 -24.61 1.83
N ILE A 209 -24.07 -25.34 1.23
CA ILE A 209 -23.06 -24.85 0.34
C ILE A 209 -23.45 -25.27 -1.07
N GLN A 210 -23.35 -24.33 -2.02
CA GLN A 210 -23.84 -24.54 -3.40
C GLN A 210 -22.68 -24.60 -4.42
N GLY A 211 -21.44 -24.67 -3.97
CA GLY A 211 -20.27 -24.78 -4.85
C GLY A 211 -19.48 -26.07 -4.60
N PRO A 212 -18.53 -26.39 -5.49
CA PRO A 212 -17.53 -27.43 -5.22
C PRO A 212 -16.81 -27.13 -3.93
N ASP A 213 -16.37 -28.15 -3.22
CA ASP A 213 -15.60 -28.06 -1.99
C ASP A 213 -16.19 -27.19 -0.87
N ASN A 214 -17.52 -27.07 -0.89
CA ASN A 214 -18.25 -26.32 0.12
C ASN A 214 -18.02 -24.78 0.10
N GLY A 215 -17.63 -24.19 -1.02
CA GLY A 215 -17.52 -22.74 -1.22
C GLY A 215 -18.84 -22.07 -1.65
N PHE A 216 -18.93 -20.77 -1.45
CA PHE A 216 -20.05 -19.99 -1.99
C PHE A 216 -19.81 -19.69 -3.47
N THR A 217 -20.86 -19.87 -4.28
CA THR A 217 -20.82 -19.43 -5.68
C THR A 217 -20.93 -17.90 -5.76
N PRO A 218 -20.41 -17.27 -6.83
CA PRO A 218 -20.60 -15.83 -7.03
C PRO A 218 -22.06 -15.38 -6.99
N VAL A 219 -22.97 -16.22 -7.53
CA VAL A 219 -24.41 -15.96 -7.47
C VAL A 219 -24.95 -16.03 -6.03
N ALA A 220 -24.49 -17.01 -5.24
CA ALA A 220 -24.89 -17.12 -3.84
C ALA A 220 -24.41 -15.92 -3.03
N LEU A 221 -23.16 -15.46 -3.25
CA LEU A 221 -22.62 -14.24 -2.63
C LEU A 221 -23.43 -13.01 -3.05
N ALA A 222 -23.67 -12.84 -4.35
CA ALA A 222 -24.44 -11.72 -4.87
C ALA A 222 -25.84 -11.63 -4.23
N ASN A 223 -26.51 -12.77 -4.08
CA ASN A 223 -27.83 -12.86 -3.44
C ASN A 223 -27.76 -12.56 -1.94
N SER A 224 -26.79 -13.15 -1.23
CA SER A 224 -26.64 -13.00 0.24
C SER A 224 -26.39 -11.56 0.65
N TYR A 225 -25.61 -10.84 -0.14
CA TYR A 225 -25.27 -9.44 0.13
C TYR A 225 -26.10 -8.44 -0.70
N SER A 226 -27.10 -8.91 -1.44
CA SER A 226 -27.95 -8.06 -2.29
C SER A 226 -27.15 -7.23 -3.29
N PHE A 227 -26.14 -7.82 -3.90
CA PHE A 227 -25.36 -7.13 -4.94
C PHE A 227 -26.24 -6.78 -6.12
N PRO A 228 -26.15 -5.57 -6.65
CA PRO A 228 -27.06 -5.07 -7.67
C PRO A 228 -26.73 -5.55 -9.10
N VAL A 229 -25.85 -6.52 -9.27
CA VAL A 229 -25.45 -7.07 -10.59
C VAL A 229 -26.64 -7.57 -11.40
N GLN A 230 -27.62 -8.20 -10.74
CA GLN A 230 -28.86 -8.67 -11.37
C GLN A 230 -29.78 -7.53 -11.85
N HIS A 231 -29.50 -6.31 -11.42
CA HIS A 231 -30.20 -5.09 -11.83
C HIS A 231 -29.40 -4.23 -12.82
N GLY A 232 -28.44 -4.86 -13.53
CA GLY A 232 -27.60 -4.20 -14.53
C GLY A 232 -26.52 -3.28 -13.94
N LYS A 233 -26.20 -3.43 -12.66
CA LYS A 233 -25.09 -2.74 -11.98
C LYS A 233 -23.91 -3.71 -11.87
N ASP A 234 -23.26 -3.94 -12.99
CA ASP A 234 -22.22 -4.96 -13.17
C ASP A 234 -20.79 -4.40 -13.05
N GLY A 235 -20.64 -3.13 -12.68
CA GLY A 235 -19.33 -2.46 -12.55
C GLY A 235 -18.77 -1.89 -13.87
N LYS A 236 -19.52 -1.95 -14.97
CA LYS A 236 -19.06 -1.42 -16.27
C LYS A 236 -18.68 0.06 -16.17
N GLY A 237 -17.48 0.37 -16.68
CA GLY A 237 -16.92 1.72 -16.66
C GLY A 237 -16.21 2.08 -15.36
N HIS A 238 -16.05 1.11 -14.46
CA HIS A 238 -15.25 1.23 -13.23
C HIS A 238 -14.09 0.25 -13.24
N THR A 239 -13.01 0.61 -12.55
CA THR A 239 -11.80 -0.20 -12.44
C THR A 239 -11.45 -0.44 -10.98
N ALA A 240 -11.17 -1.70 -10.64
CA ALA A 240 -10.59 -2.07 -9.35
C ALA A 240 -9.11 -2.42 -9.51
N ALA A 241 -8.27 -1.94 -8.61
CA ALA A 241 -6.87 -2.37 -8.49
C ALA A 241 -6.74 -3.43 -7.39
N ILE A 242 -5.83 -4.38 -7.57
CA ILE A 242 -5.41 -5.35 -6.56
C ILE A 242 -3.91 -5.17 -6.36
N ILE A 243 -3.44 -5.00 -5.13
CA ILE A 243 -2.01 -5.06 -4.78
C ILE A 243 -1.73 -6.44 -4.21
N ILE A 244 -0.77 -7.16 -4.80
CA ILE A 244 -0.40 -8.51 -4.37
C ILE A 244 1.02 -8.88 -4.84
N ASP A 245 1.68 -9.80 -4.16
CA ASP A 245 3.03 -10.27 -4.48
C ASP A 245 3.07 -11.56 -5.31
N SER A 246 1.95 -11.94 -5.88
CA SER A 246 1.84 -13.10 -6.79
C SER A 246 0.86 -12.81 -7.91
N ASP A 247 1.10 -13.36 -9.08
CA ASP A 247 0.13 -13.32 -10.20
C ASP A 247 -0.72 -14.59 -10.24
N ILE A 248 -1.72 -14.60 -11.08
CA ILE A 248 -2.57 -15.74 -11.42
C ILE A 248 -2.55 -16.00 -12.91
N LEU A 249 -2.63 -17.26 -13.33
CA LEU A 249 -2.70 -17.62 -14.74
C LEU A 249 -4.07 -17.30 -15.35
N ASP A 250 -4.06 -16.78 -16.57
CA ASP A 250 -5.29 -16.53 -17.31
C ASP A 250 -6.11 -17.80 -17.54
N SER A 251 -5.44 -18.98 -17.64
CA SER A 251 -6.11 -20.25 -17.73
C SER A 251 -7.01 -20.55 -16.54
N ASP A 252 -6.56 -20.18 -15.34
CA ASP A 252 -7.28 -20.44 -14.09
C ASP A 252 -8.49 -19.50 -13.97
N LEU A 253 -8.28 -18.21 -14.27
CA LEU A 253 -9.38 -17.23 -14.34
C LEU A 253 -10.45 -17.63 -15.37
N ASN A 254 -10.01 -18.03 -16.57
CA ASN A 254 -10.93 -18.46 -17.60
C ASN A 254 -11.70 -19.73 -17.21
N ALA A 255 -11.04 -20.68 -16.53
CA ALA A 255 -11.70 -21.89 -16.01
C ALA A 255 -12.76 -21.55 -14.96
N PHE A 256 -12.46 -20.63 -14.04
CA PHE A 256 -13.41 -20.17 -13.02
C PHE A 256 -14.64 -19.49 -13.65
N PHE A 257 -14.44 -18.52 -14.54
CA PHE A 257 -15.55 -17.81 -15.16
C PHE A 257 -16.40 -18.69 -16.10
N ALA A 258 -15.79 -19.69 -16.71
CA ALA A 258 -16.51 -20.68 -17.49
C ALA A 258 -17.32 -21.66 -16.60
N PHE A 259 -16.74 -22.08 -15.47
CA PHE A 259 -17.37 -22.98 -14.52
C PHE A 259 -18.64 -22.38 -13.88
N PHE A 260 -18.58 -21.11 -13.51
CA PHE A 260 -19.71 -20.40 -12.89
C PHE A 260 -20.57 -19.60 -13.87
N PRO A 261 -20.59 -19.90 -15.15
CA PRO A 261 -21.02 -19.20 -16.36
C PRO A 261 -21.14 -17.66 -16.19
N ILE A 262 -20.05 -17.04 -15.75
CA ILE A 262 -19.97 -15.58 -15.58
C ILE A 262 -19.57 -14.95 -16.92
N ASN A 263 -20.46 -14.16 -17.49
CA ASN A 263 -20.17 -13.43 -18.71
C ASN A 263 -19.45 -12.10 -18.39
N ARG A 264 -18.13 -12.17 -18.21
CA ARG A 264 -17.32 -10.98 -18.03
C ARG A 264 -17.21 -10.17 -19.31
N THR A 265 -17.38 -8.85 -19.17
CA THR A 265 -17.15 -7.87 -20.25
C THR A 265 -16.02 -6.89 -19.90
N GLY A 266 -15.63 -6.79 -18.62
CA GLY A 266 -14.46 -6.03 -18.19
C GLY A 266 -13.16 -6.78 -18.46
N THR A 267 -12.06 -6.05 -18.56
CA THR A 267 -10.71 -6.58 -18.79
C THR A 267 -9.99 -6.91 -17.48
N ILE A 268 -8.98 -7.78 -17.55
CA ILE A 268 -8.04 -8.02 -16.46
C ILE A 268 -6.63 -7.74 -17.01
N THR A 269 -5.95 -6.77 -16.43
CA THR A 269 -4.60 -6.38 -16.81
C THR A 269 -3.65 -6.48 -15.63
N ARG A 270 -2.34 -6.44 -15.88
CA ARG A 270 -1.30 -6.52 -14.87
C ARG A 270 -0.30 -5.40 -15.05
N GLU A 271 0.17 -4.90 -13.92
CA GLU A 271 1.27 -3.93 -13.83
C GLU A 271 2.34 -4.49 -12.90
N SER A 272 3.58 -4.54 -13.37
CA SER A 272 4.73 -4.88 -12.51
C SER A 272 5.20 -3.64 -11.78
N VAL A 273 5.29 -3.71 -10.47
CA VAL A 273 5.86 -2.66 -9.63
C VAL A 273 7.14 -3.20 -9.00
N ASP A 274 8.23 -2.44 -9.12
CA ASP A 274 9.54 -2.74 -8.52
C ASP A 274 10.06 -4.17 -8.77
N GLY A 275 9.73 -4.72 -9.96
CA GLY A 275 10.19 -6.05 -10.35
C GLY A 275 9.27 -7.19 -9.93
N GLY A 276 8.05 -6.92 -9.54
CA GLY A 276 7.01 -7.96 -9.36
C GLY A 276 6.85 -8.81 -10.61
N ILE A 277 6.76 -10.12 -10.46
CA ILE A 277 6.81 -11.09 -11.57
C ILE A 277 5.40 -11.35 -12.11
N ILE A 278 5.15 -10.90 -13.33
CA ILE A 278 3.91 -11.15 -14.06
C ILE A 278 3.98 -12.52 -14.76
N GLY A 279 2.85 -13.22 -14.82
CA GLY A 279 2.70 -14.49 -15.54
C GLY A 279 3.28 -15.70 -14.81
N SER A 280 3.75 -15.54 -13.58
CA SER A 280 4.27 -16.63 -12.77
C SER A 280 3.65 -16.58 -11.39
N PRO A 281 2.61 -17.39 -11.12
CA PRO A 281 2.08 -17.52 -9.77
C PRO A 281 3.14 -18.09 -8.84
N SER A 282 3.24 -17.56 -7.63
CA SER A 282 4.11 -18.13 -6.60
C SER A 282 3.65 -19.54 -6.22
N ASN A 283 4.59 -20.41 -5.84
CA ASN A 283 4.26 -21.77 -5.38
C ASN A 283 3.66 -21.79 -3.95
N GLY A 284 3.39 -20.63 -3.37
CA GLY A 284 2.88 -20.45 -2.02
C GLY A 284 1.36 -20.30 -1.93
N THR A 285 0.93 -19.66 -0.84
CA THR A 285 -0.49 -19.33 -0.60
C THR A 285 -0.94 -18.06 -1.32
N ASP A 286 0.02 -17.22 -1.73
CA ASP A 286 -0.25 -15.88 -2.22
C ASP A 286 -1.02 -15.88 -3.56
N PHE A 287 -0.73 -16.82 -4.47
CA PHE A 287 -1.51 -16.96 -5.70
C PHE A 287 -2.99 -17.30 -5.45
N ARG A 288 -3.29 -17.96 -4.33
CA ARG A 288 -4.68 -18.27 -3.95
C ARG A 288 -5.43 -17.02 -3.55
N GLU A 289 -4.76 -16.08 -2.90
CA GLU A 289 -5.35 -14.79 -2.59
C GLU A 289 -5.58 -13.98 -3.86
N THR A 290 -4.62 -13.98 -4.78
CA THR A 290 -4.80 -13.33 -6.08
C THR A 290 -5.99 -13.90 -6.83
N ALA A 291 -6.17 -15.23 -6.79
CA ALA A 291 -7.33 -15.91 -7.35
C ALA A 291 -8.62 -15.45 -6.65
N LEU A 292 -8.66 -15.55 -5.33
CA LEU A 292 -9.81 -15.19 -4.50
C LEU A 292 -10.26 -13.75 -4.77
N ASP A 293 -9.34 -12.81 -4.77
CA ASP A 293 -9.62 -11.40 -5.01
C ASP A 293 -10.14 -11.15 -6.43
N THR A 294 -9.41 -11.66 -7.43
CA THR A 294 -9.74 -11.43 -8.84
C THR A 294 -11.04 -12.11 -9.24
N GLU A 295 -11.24 -13.34 -8.78
CA GLU A 295 -12.46 -14.13 -9.06
C GLU A 295 -13.67 -13.55 -8.34
N THR A 296 -13.51 -13.09 -7.10
CA THR A 296 -14.60 -12.46 -6.34
C THR A 296 -15.01 -11.13 -6.97
N ILE A 297 -14.07 -10.25 -7.25
CA ILE A 297 -14.38 -8.97 -7.92
C ILE A 297 -14.98 -9.26 -9.29
N GLY A 298 -14.34 -10.14 -10.06
CA GLY A 298 -14.79 -10.48 -11.41
C GLY A 298 -16.15 -11.17 -11.47
N GLY A 299 -16.50 -11.93 -10.43
CA GLY A 299 -17.78 -12.62 -10.31
C GLY A 299 -18.93 -11.72 -9.87
N LEU A 300 -18.65 -10.75 -8.99
CA LEU A 300 -19.64 -9.83 -8.43
C LEU A 300 -19.78 -8.54 -9.24
N ALA A 301 -18.76 -8.16 -10.00
CA ALA A 301 -18.76 -6.99 -10.89
C ALA A 301 -18.19 -7.37 -12.28
N PRO A 302 -18.90 -8.20 -13.06
CA PRO A 302 -18.36 -8.77 -14.30
C PRO A 302 -18.08 -7.73 -15.40
N GLY A 303 -18.64 -6.55 -15.32
CA GLY A 303 -18.37 -5.44 -16.22
C GLY A 303 -17.21 -4.54 -15.80
N ALA A 304 -16.69 -4.70 -14.57
CA ALA A 304 -15.58 -3.89 -14.10
C ALA A 304 -14.24 -4.34 -14.70
N ASP A 305 -13.37 -3.39 -14.99
CA ASP A 305 -11.98 -3.67 -15.28
C ASP A 305 -11.21 -3.96 -13.97
N ILE A 306 -10.20 -4.83 -14.05
CA ILE A 306 -9.33 -5.17 -12.93
C ILE A 306 -7.88 -4.95 -13.35
N VAL A 307 -7.10 -4.27 -12.53
CA VAL A 307 -5.65 -4.12 -12.71
C VAL A 307 -4.96 -4.75 -11.52
N ILE A 308 -4.18 -5.80 -11.75
CA ILE A 308 -3.37 -6.47 -10.72
C ILE A 308 -2.00 -5.81 -10.72
N TYR A 309 -1.67 -5.12 -9.63
CA TYR A 309 -0.35 -4.54 -9.39
C TYR A 309 0.48 -5.57 -8.64
N VAL A 310 1.38 -6.22 -9.38
CA VAL A 310 2.23 -7.28 -8.84
C VAL A 310 3.51 -6.66 -8.28
N ILE A 311 3.76 -6.87 -6.99
CA ILE A 311 4.93 -6.42 -6.25
C ILE A 311 5.87 -7.61 -5.96
N PRO A 312 7.18 -7.37 -5.69
CA PRO A 312 8.14 -8.46 -5.47
C PRO A 312 7.93 -9.21 -4.15
N ASN A 313 7.32 -8.57 -3.17
CA ASN A 313 7.00 -9.12 -1.85
C ASN A 313 6.09 -8.16 -1.07
N LEU A 314 5.56 -8.59 0.07
CA LEU A 314 4.69 -7.78 0.93
C LEU A 314 5.47 -6.96 1.98
N ALA A 315 6.65 -6.46 1.65
CA ALA A 315 7.34 -5.47 2.47
C ALA A 315 6.67 -4.11 2.36
N ASP A 316 6.69 -3.34 3.43
CA ASP A 316 6.05 -2.02 3.50
C ASP A 316 6.49 -1.08 2.37
N VAL A 317 7.76 -1.15 1.98
CA VAL A 317 8.31 -0.35 0.86
C VAL A 317 7.60 -0.67 -0.45
N ALA A 318 7.50 -1.95 -0.81
CA ALA A 318 6.86 -2.38 -2.05
C ALA A 318 5.36 -2.08 -2.08
N ILE A 319 4.67 -2.27 -0.94
CA ILE A 319 3.25 -1.92 -0.79
C ILE A 319 3.03 -0.42 -1.00
N ASN A 320 3.88 0.42 -0.40
CA ASN A 320 3.78 1.87 -0.54
C ASN A 320 4.05 2.33 -1.98
N ASP A 321 5.00 1.71 -2.64
CA ASP A 321 5.31 2.02 -4.04
C ASP A 321 4.16 1.63 -4.97
N ALA A 322 3.55 0.46 -4.78
CA ALA A 322 2.36 0.06 -5.53
C ALA A 322 1.19 1.03 -5.31
N ALA A 323 0.94 1.43 -4.07
CA ALA A 323 -0.11 2.40 -3.76
C ALA A 323 0.15 3.75 -4.47
N ASN A 324 1.40 4.25 -4.45
CA ASN A 324 1.77 5.46 -5.18
C ASN A 324 1.66 5.29 -6.71
N GLN A 325 2.01 4.11 -7.23
CA GLN A 325 1.86 3.82 -8.67
C GLN A 325 0.39 3.85 -9.08
N ILE A 326 -0.51 3.23 -8.33
CA ILE A 326 -1.96 3.25 -8.60
C ILE A 326 -2.49 4.69 -8.63
N ILE A 327 -2.09 5.51 -7.66
CA ILE A 327 -2.47 6.94 -7.60
C ILE A 327 -1.97 7.67 -8.85
N SER A 328 -0.74 7.40 -9.28
CA SER A 328 -0.13 8.05 -10.45
C SER A 328 -0.76 7.60 -11.76
N ASP A 329 -1.07 6.32 -11.89
CA ASP A 329 -1.66 5.73 -13.08
C ASP A 329 -3.09 6.21 -13.34
N LYS A 330 -3.83 6.56 -12.29
CA LYS A 330 -5.23 7.03 -12.37
C LYS A 330 -6.15 6.05 -13.10
N LYS A 331 -5.81 4.75 -13.05
CA LYS A 331 -6.55 3.70 -13.76
C LYS A 331 -7.70 3.13 -12.95
N ALA A 332 -7.62 3.16 -11.61
CA ALA A 332 -8.58 2.51 -10.73
C ALA A 332 -9.24 3.50 -9.74
N GLU A 333 -10.49 3.24 -9.37
CA GLU A 333 -11.24 3.99 -8.36
C GLU A 333 -11.32 3.26 -7.02
N VAL A 334 -11.03 1.97 -7.00
CA VAL A 334 -11.07 1.12 -5.80
C VAL A 334 -9.79 0.30 -5.75
N VAL A 335 -9.25 0.11 -4.55
CA VAL A 335 -8.06 -0.72 -4.33
C VAL A 335 -8.37 -1.80 -3.32
N ASN A 336 -8.05 -3.04 -3.67
CA ASN A 336 -8.09 -4.19 -2.79
C ASN A 336 -6.69 -4.54 -2.31
N MET A 337 -6.56 -4.76 -1.00
CA MET A 337 -5.31 -5.13 -0.33
C MET A 337 -5.63 -6.22 0.69
N SER A 338 -5.68 -7.46 0.24
CA SER A 338 -6.05 -8.62 1.06
C SER A 338 -4.85 -9.22 1.79
N PHE A 339 -4.13 -8.39 2.49
CA PHE A 339 -3.01 -8.80 3.32
C PHE A 339 -2.98 -8.00 4.62
N GLY A 340 -2.32 -8.50 5.63
CA GLY A 340 -2.22 -7.84 6.92
C GLY A 340 -1.11 -8.44 7.78
N GLY A 341 -0.76 -7.74 8.85
CA GLY A 341 0.19 -8.18 9.86
C GLY A 341 -0.46 -8.26 11.23
N GLY A 342 0.24 -8.86 12.20
CA GLY A 342 -0.17 -8.83 13.60
C GLY A 342 -0.34 -7.38 14.05
N GLU A 343 -1.46 -7.08 14.70
CA GLU A 343 -1.67 -5.79 15.32
C GLU A 343 -0.60 -5.57 16.39
N LYS A 344 0.24 -4.56 16.22
CA LYS A 344 1.06 -4.06 17.30
C LYS A 344 0.14 -3.22 18.18
N ILE A 345 -0.35 -3.81 19.27
CA ILE A 345 -1.02 -3.03 20.31
C ILE A 345 -0.02 -1.95 20.73
N GLY A 346 -0.29 -0.72 20.38
CA GLY A 346 0.45 0.44 20.83
C GLY A 346 0.51 0.34 22.36
N ARG A 347 1.64 0.66 22.97
CA ARG A 347 1.73 0.78 24.42
C ARG A 347 0.61 1.72 24.84
N ALA A 348 -0.34 1.17 25.61
CA ALA A 348 -1.23 2.01 26.33
C ALA A 348 -0.34 2.97 27.14
N HIS A 349 -0.54 4.25 26.95
CA HIS A 349 0.09 5.24 27.79
C HIS A 349 -0.38 5.00 29.23
N VAL A 350 0.55 4.64 30.10
CA VAL A 350 0.39 4.71 31.54
C VAL A 350 0.93 6.05 31.98
#